data_407e60bdf9275a28c58befdf9ff0940a
#
_entry.id   407e60bdf9275a28c58befdf9ff0940a
#
_cell.length_a   1.000
_cell.length_b   1.000
_cell.length_c   1.000
_cell.angle_alpha   90.00
_cell.angle_beta   90.00
_cell.angle_gamma   90.00
#
_symmetry.space_group_name_H-M   'P 1'
#
loop_
_entity.id
_entity.type
_entity.pdbx_description
1 polymer ?
#
loop_
_entity_poly.entity_id
_entity_poly.type
_entity_poly.pdbx_seq_one_letter_code
_entity_poly.pdbx_strand_id
1 'polypeptide(L)'
;MNSSNAENEGILTESQVQALEQAKEEKEAHGEIETPHPGFLLGQDTCYIGYIKNVGKIYQQTAIDTDSNVGFAKVYPDKTALTAADFLNNKVLPFFDSENMALLRILTDRGTEYCGRIETHPYQLFLHLNGVEHSRTKVRHPQTNGSTERLNQIVQNEFYKVAFRKNIYKTIEEIQIDLDTFMDFNNTERTNQGKHCQGRTPI
;
A
#
# COMPACT_ATOMS: atom_id res chain seq x y z
N MET A 1 8.50 -40.99 -43.45
CA MET A 1 8.28 -39.86 -44.36
C MET A 1 7.46 -38.84 -43.64
N ASN A 2 8.14 -37.76 -43.34
CA ASN A 2 7.78 -36.36 -43.19
C ASN A 2 6.85 -36.00 -42.04
N SER A 3 7.42 -35.47 -41.01
CA SER A 3 7.92 -34.06 -40.77
C SER A 3 6.89 -33.02 -41.17
N SER A 4 6.36 -32.39 -40.13
CA SER A 4 6.23 -30.93 -40.05
C SER A 4 5.93 -30.56 -38.60
N ASN A 5 6.99 -30.39 -37.81
CA ASN A 5 7.00 -29.47 -36.72
C ASN A 5 7.03 -28.07 -37.31
N ALA A 6 5.89 -27.42 -37.44
CA ALA A 6 5.82 -26.01 -37.70
C ALA A 6 5.86 -25.31 -36.34
N GLU A 7 6.87 -24.48 -36.23
CA GLU A 7 7.13 -23.54 -35.16
C GLU A 7 5.86 -22.70 -34.87
N ASN A 8 5.19 -22.94 -33.78
CA ASN A 8 4.19 -22.04 -33.25
C ASN A 8 4.92 -20.95 -32.44
N GLU A 9 5.37 -19.92 -33.13
CA GLU A 9 5.78 -18.68 -32.51
C GLU A 9 4.60 -18.07 -31.71
N GLY A 10 4.64 -18.21 -30.39
CA GLY A 10 4.18 -17.20 -29.44
C GLY A 10 2.70 -16.77 -29.41
N ILE A 11 1.82 -17.33 -30.23
CA ILE A 11 0.40 -16.93 -30.23
C ILE A 11 -0.37 -17.91 -29.36
N LEU A 12 -0.81 -17.42 -28.18
CA LEU A 12 -1.69 -18.19 -27.29
C LEU A 12 -3.04 -18.43 -27.98
N THR A 13 -3.53 -19.65 -27.88
CA THR A 13 -4.90 -19.97 -28.33
C THR A 13 -5.93 -19.32 -27.40
N GLU A 14 -7.15 -19.08 -27.89
CA GLU A 14 -8.24 -18.51 -27.07
C GLU A 14 -8.47 -19.31 -25.77
N SER A 15 -8.37 -20.64 -25.84
CA SER A 15 -8.50 -21.51 -24.66
C SER A 15 -7.35 -21.32 -23.65
N GLN A 16 -6.13 -21.05 -24.13
CA GLN A 16 -4.99 -20.75 -23.27
C GLN A 16 -5.11 -19.36 -22.63
N VAL A 17 -5.61 -18.38 -23.36
CA VAL A 17 -5.90 -17.03 -22.83
C VAL A 17 -6.97 -17.13 -21.73
N GLN A 18 -8.08 -17.82 -21.99
CA GLN A 18 -9.13 -18.04 -20.98
C GLN A 18 -8.63 -18.80 -19.75
N ALA A 19 -7.79 -19.82 -19.93
CA ALA A 19 -7.20 -20.55 -18.81
C ALA A 19 -6.23 -19.66 -17.98
N LEU A 20 -5.47 -18.78 -18.63
CA LEU A 20 -4.61 -17.79 -17.97
C LEU A 20 -5.43 -16.75 -17.21
N GLU A 21 -6.51 -16.25 -17.80
CA GLU A 21 -7.43 -15.31 -17.15
C GLU A 21 -8.10 -15.96 -15.92
N GLN A 22 -8.60 -17.18 -16.05
CA GLN A 22 -9.17 -17.93 -14.92
C GLN A 22 -8.14 -18.18 -13.82
N ALA A 23 -6.92 -18.59 -14.17
CA ALA A 23 -5.85 -18.81 -13.20
C ALA A 23 -5.43 -17.49 -12.52
N LYS A 24 -5.45 -16.37 -13.24
CA LYS A 24 -5.22 -15.03 -12.68
C LYS A 24 -6.34 -14.62 -11.72
N GLU A 25 -7.59 -14.83 -12.12
CA GLU A 25 -8.77 -14.58 -11.26
C GLU A 25 -8.76 -15.45 -10.01
N GLU A 26 -8.36 -16.74 -10.12
CA GLU A 26 -8.22 -17.63 -8.99
C GLU A 26 -7.09 -17.20 -8.04
N LYS A 27 -5.92 -16.81 -8.55
CA LYS A 27 -4.82 -16.27 -7.75
C LYS A 27 -5.24 -14.97 -7.03
N GLU A 28 -5.88 -14.06 -7.74
CA GLU A 28 -6.43 -12.84 -7.15
C GLU A 28 -7.53 -13.15 -6.11
N ALA A 29 -8.31 -14.22 -6.32
CA ALA A 29 -9.31 -14.68 -5.36
C ALA A 29 -8.68 -15.27 -4.09
N HIS A 30 -7.48 -15.86 -4.18
CA HIS A 30 -6.71 -16.38 -3.04
C HIS A 30 -5.81 -15.33 -2.39
N GLY A 31 -5.82 -14.07 -2.87
CA GLY A 31 -5.05 -12.97 -2.29
C GLY A 31 -3.59 -12.90 -2.74
N GLU A 32 -3.19 -13.69 -3.73
CA GLU A 32 -1.88 -13.59 -4.36
C GLU A 32 -1.97 -12.68 -5.59
N ILE A 33 -1.78 -11.38 -5.38
CA ILE A 33 -1.58 -10.45 -6.50
C ILE A 33 -0.10 -10.48 -6.86
N GLU A 34 0.22 -10.93 -8.06
CA GLU A 34 1.58 -10.83 -8.59
C GLU A 34 1.91 -9.36 -8.88
N THR A 35 2.99 -8.89 -8.27
CA THR A 35 3.48 -7.52 -8.45
C THR A 35 4.79 -7.60 -9.23
N PRO A 36 4.79 -7.23 -10.52
CA PRO A 36 5.94 -7.43 -11.39
C PRO A 36 7.07 -6.43 -11.19
N HIS A 37 6.79 -5.29 -10.59
CA HIS A 37 7.75 -4.21 -10.36
C HIS A 37 7.26 -3.23 -9.30
N PRO A 38 8.16 -2.43 -8.67
CA PRO A 38 7.76 -1.35 -7.77
C PRO A 38 6.78 -0.37 -8.44
N GLY A 39 5.81 0.14 -7.67
CA GLY A 39 4.75 1.03 -8.18
C GLY A 39 3.58 0.32 -8.86
N PHE A 40 3.64 -1.00 -9.08
CA PHE A 40 2.54 -1.74 -9.69
C PHE A 40 1.31 -1.78 -8.78
N LEU A 41 1.50 -2.06 -7.50
CA LEU A 41 0.44 -2.15 -6.51
C LEU A 41 0.89 -1.63 -5.15
N LEU A 42 0.19 -0.61 -4.67
CA LEU A 42 0.35 -0.07 -3.32
C LEU A 42 -0.83 -0.47 -2.46
N GLY A 43 -0.58 -1.10 -1.30
CA GLY A 43 -1.61 -1.28 -0.28
C GLY A 43 -1.72 -0.04 0.58
N GLN A 44 -2.94 0.47 0.83
CA GLN A 44 -3.18 1.60 1.74
C GLN A 44 -4.24 1.23 2.77
N ASP A 45 -4.03 1.70 4.01
CA ASP A 45 -4.93 1.45 5.14
C ASP A 45 -4.89 2.60 6.15
N THR A 46 -5.96 2.72 6.95
CA THR A 46 -6.07 3.70 8.04
C THR A 46 -6.27 2.99 9.36
N CYS A 47 -5.38 3.19 10.31
CA CYS A 47 -5.54 2.65 11.64
C CYS A 47 -5.72 3.74 12.71
N TYR A 48 -6.56 3.45 13.72
CA TYR A 48 -6.69 4.27 14.92
C TYR A 48 -5.56 3.96 15.88
N ILE A 49 -4.77 4.98 16.24
CA ILE A 49 -3.61 4.82 17.14
C ILE A 49 -4.00 5.01 18.60
N GLY A 50 -4.83 6.01 18.87
CA GLY A 50 -5.23 6.30 20.24
C GLY A 50 -5.73 7.73 20.44
N TYR A 51 -5.84 8.11 21.71
CA TYR A 51 -6.18 9.46 22.15
C TYR A 51 -5.05 9.99 23.03
N ILE A 52 -4.48 11.11 22.67
CA ILE A 52 -3.45 11.79 23.45
C ILE A 52 -4.05 13.05 24.05
N LYS A 53 -3.90 13.21 25.37
CA LYS A 53 -4.36 14.41 26.08
C LYS A 53 -3.75 15.65 25.45
N ASN A 54 -4.57 16.64 25.15
CA ASN A 54 -4.26 17.91 24.49
C ASN A 54 -3.99 17.82 22.97
N VAL A 55 -3.85 16.63 22.37
CA VAL A 55 -3.73 16.43 20.93
C VAL A 55 -5.06 15.93 20.33
N GLY A 56 -5.76 15.05 21.04
CA GLY A 56 -7.00 14.47 20.56
C GLY A 56 -6.83 13.05 20.03
N LYS A 57 -7.74 12.63 19.16
CA LYS A 57 -7.67 11.36 18.46
C LYS A 57 -6.54 11.40 17.41
N ILE A 58 -5.87 10.28 17.26
CA ILE A 58 -4.79 10.11 16.28
C ILE A 58 -5.10 8.91 15.42
N TYR A 59 -5.06 9.13 14.13
CA TYR A 59 -5.15 8.11 13.09
C TYR A 59 -3.86 8.10 12.29
N GLN A 60 -3.45 6.94 11.82
CA GLN A 60 -2.33 6.78 10.91
C GLN A 60 -2.84 6.31 9.55
N GLN A 61 -2.47 7.02 8.52
CA GLN A 61 -2.49 6.53 7.14
C GLN A 61 -1.19 5.76 6.91
N THR A 62 -1.29 4.58 6.35
CA THR A 62 -0.15 3.71 6.03
C THR A 62 -0.27 3.25 4.60
N ALA A 63 0.83 3.23 3.88
CA ALA A 63 0.89 2.58 2.58
C ALA A 63 2.18 1.77 2.47
N ILE A 64 2.14 0.72 1.66
CA ILE A 64 3.29 -0.13 1.36
C ILE A 64 3.25 -0.55 -0.11
N ASP A 65 4.35 -0.38 -0.79
CA ASP A 65 4.52 -0.98 -2.11
C ASP A 65 4.73 -2.49 -1.96
N THR A 66 3.90 -3.26 -2.63
CA THR A 66 3.85 -4.72 -2.42
C THR A 66 5.01 -5.47 -3.09
N ASP A 67 5.73 -4.82 -4.00
CA ASP A 67 6.92 -5.38 -4.62
C ASP A 67 8.18 -5.02 -3.82
N SER A 68 8.52 -3.74 -3.70
CA SER A 68 9.74 -3.29 -3.00
C SER A 68 9.64 -3.37 -1.48
N ASN A 69 8.43 -3.42 -0.91
CA ASN A 69 8.14 -3.29 0.53
C ASN A 69 8.51 -1.91 1.12
N VAL A 70 8.70 -0.89 0.30
CA VAL A 70 8.86 0.48 0.77
C VAL A 70 7.56 0.92 1.44
N GLY A 71 7.67 1.35 2.69
CA GLY A 71 6.55 1.74 3.53
C GLY A 71 6.47 3.24 3.75
N PHE A 72 5.24 3.75 3.85
CA PHE A 72 4.93 5.15 4.13
C PHE A 72 3.95 5.22 5.29
N ALA A 73 4.10 6.20 6.17
CA ALA A 73 3.16 6.46 7.25
C ALA A 73 3.03 7.96 7.52
N LYS A 74 1.81 8.41 7.82
CA LYS A 74 1.54 9.79 8.26
C LYS A 74 0.40 9.81 9.26
N VAL A 75 0.51 10.66 10.28
CA VAL A 75 -0.49 10.82 11.33
C VAL A 75 -1.44 11.98 11.05
N TYR A 76 -2.70 11.79 11.44
CA TYR A 76 -3.79 12.76 11.23
C TYR A 76 -4.71 12.82 12.44
N PRO A 77 -5.40 13.96 12.67
CA PRO A 77 -6.39 14.08 13.73
C PRO A 77 -7.72 13.40 13.38
N ASP A 78 -7.94 13.09 12.14
CA ASP A 78 -9.18 12.52 11.63
C ASP A 78 -8.95 11.43 10.56
N LYS A 79 -10.05 10.75 10.20
CA LYS A 79 -10.09 9.70 9.18
C LYS A 79 -11.12 10.13 8.14
N THR A 80 -10.66 10.84 7.11
CA THR A 80 -11.49 11.36 6.03
C THR A 80 -10.93 11.03 4.65
N ALA A 81 -11.74 11.19 3.62
CA ALA A 81 -11.28 11.05 2.23
C ALA A 81 -10.20 12.07 1.86
N LEU A 82 -10.25 13.26 2.47
CA LEU A 82 -9.24 14.30 2.25
C LEU A 82 -7.91 13.92 2.86
N THR A 83 -7.88 13.40 4.11
CA THR A 83 -6.63 12.96 4.75
C THR A 83 -6.03 11.76 4.03
N ALA A 84 -6.85 10.86 3.48
CA ALA A 84 -6.37 9.75 2.67
C ALA A 84 -5.73 10.22 1.34
N ALA A 85 -6.32 11.23 0.68
CA ALA A 85 -5.75 11.83 -0.54
C ALA A 85 -4.51 12.68 -0.22
N ASP A 86 -4.53 13.48 0.85
CA ASP A 86 -3.39 14.27 1.31
C ASP A 86 -2.17 13.40 1.61
N PHE A 87 -2.38 12.24 2.22
CA PHE A 87 -1.30 11.28 2.47
C PHE A 87 -0.61 10.82 1.18
N LEU A 88 -1.38 10.47 0.16
CA LEU A 88 -0.82 10.09 -1.13
C LEU A 88 -0.07 11.25 -1.79
N ASN A 89 -0.67 12.43 -1.79
CA ASN A 89 -0.10 13.62 -2.42
C ASN A 89 1.21 14.08 -1.76
N ASN A 90 1.32 13.97 -0.44
CA ASN A 90 2.44 14.56 0.31
C ASN A 90 3.55 13.56 0.68
N LYS A 91 3.25 12.26 0.71
CA LYS A 91 4.24 11.24 1.11
C LYS A 91 4.51 10.21 0.02
N VAL A 92 3.49 9.74 -0.69
CA VAL A 92 3.62 8.61 -1.60
C VAL A 92 4.03 9.04 -2.99
N LEU A 93 3.23 9.90 -3.66
CA LEU A 93 3.51 10.31 -5.04
C LEU A 93 4.86 10.99 -5.19
N PRO A 94 5.31 11.90 -4.29
CA PRO A 94 6.63 12.51 -4.41
C PRO A 94 7.79 11.51 -4.41
N PHE A 95 7.66 10.40 -3.68
CA PHE A 95 8.66 9.33 -3.69
C PHE A 95 8.72 8.66 -5.07
N PHE A 96 7.58 8.21 -5.61
CA PHE A 96 7.54 7.55 -6.92
C PHE A 96 8.00 8.50 -8.04
N ASP A 97 7.63 9.77 -7.97
CA ASP A 97 8.07 10.80 -8.92
C ASP A 97 9.60 10.99 -8.86
N SER A 98 10.20 11.02 -7.66
CA SER A 98 11.66 11.17 -7.50
C SER A 98 12.44 9.98 -8.05
N GLU A 99 11.87 8.79 -8.02
CA GLU A 99 12.44 7.56 -8.56
C GLU A 99 12.10 7.34 -10.05
N ASN A 100 11.39 8.29 -10.69
CA ASN A 100 10.88 8.17 -12.07
C ASN A 100 10.03 6.90 -12.29
N MET A 101 9.27 6.51 -11.27
CA MET A 101 8.37 5.36 -11.31
C MET A 101 6.92 5.82 -11.30
N ALA A 102 6.06 5.15 -12.10
CA ALA A 102 4.63 5.39 -12.05
C ALA A 102 3.96 4.52 -10.98
N LEU A 103 3.09 5.13 -10.17
CA LEU A 103 2.18 4.39 -9.31
C LEU A 103 0.94 4.02 -10.14
N LEU A 104 0.74 2.72 -10.39
CA LEU A 104 -0.33 2.25 -11.29
C LEU A 104 -1.63 1.96 -10.57
N ARG A 105 -1.57 1.32 -9.39
CA ARG A 105 -2.75 0.82 -8.70
C ARG A 105 -2.62 0.95 -7.19
N ILE A 106 -3.73 1.28 -6.53
CA ILE A 106 -3.86 1.27 -5.07
C ILE A 106 -4.93 0.28 -4.64
N LEU A 107 -4.61 -0.52 -3.64
CA LEU A 107 -5.52 -1.44 -2.97
C LEU A 107 -5.89 -0.89 -1.59
N THR A 108 -7.19 -0.74 -1.33
CA THR A 108 -7.71 -0.34 -0.01
C THR A 108 -8.77 -1.32 0.48
N ASP A 109 -9.15 -1.17 1.73
CA ASP A 109 -10.41 -1.74 2.21
C ASP A 109 -11.62 -0.95 1.63
N ARG A 110 -12.81 -1.21 2.16
CA ARG A 110 -14.06 -0.54 1.76
C ARG A 110 -14.45 0.57 2.73
N GLY A 111 -13.51 1.12 3.47
CA GLY A 111 -13.74 2.25 4.36
C GLY A 111 -14.34 3.46 3.64
N THR A 112 -15.13 4.25 4.36
CA THR A 112 -15.78 5.44 3.80
C THR A 112 -14.79 6.54 3.41
N GLU A 113 -13.57 6.50 3.93
CA GLU A 113 -12.47 7.37 3.52
C GLU A 113 -11.92 7.05 2.13
N TYR A 114 -12.13 5.82 1.63
CA TYR A 114 -11.67 5.37 0.32
C TYR A 114 -12.79 5.20 -0.69
N CYS A 115 -14.01 4.93 -0.22
CA CYS A 115 -15.11 4.51 -1.06
C CYS A 115 -16.35 5.40 -0.91
N GLY A 116 -16.85 5.89 -2.03
CA GLY A 116 -18.07 6.67 -2.15
C GLY A 116 -18.53 6.75 -3.59
N ARG A 117 -19.30 7.77 -3.95
CA ARG A 117 -19.68 8.04 -5.34
C ARG A 117 -18.49 8.65 -6.07
N ILE A 118 -18.10 8.06 -7.19
CA ILE A 118 -16.88 8.45 -7.94
C ILE A 118 -16.89 9.96 -8.27
N GLU A 119 -18.06 10.50 -8.65
CA GLU A 119 -18.20 11.89 -9.09
C GLU A 119 -18.00 12.91 -7.96
N THR A 120 -18.15 12.50 -6.71
CA THR A 120 -18.15 13.43 -5.56
C THR A 120 -17.20 13.03 -4.45
N HIS A 121 -16.60 11.82 -4.50
CA HIS A 121 -15.74 11.34 -3.43
C HIS A 121 -14.30 11.85 -3.62
N PRO A 122 -13.76 12.69 -2.70
CA PRO A 122 -12.47 13.36 -2.89
C PRO A 122 -11.31 12.41 -3.18
N TYR A 123 -11.24 11.28 -2.48
CA TYR A 123 -10.18 10.30 -2.67
C TYR A 123 -10.24 9.64 -4.06
N GLN A 124 -11.41 9.22 -4.49
CA GLN A 124 -11.56 8.57 -5.81
C GLN A 124 -11.32 9.55 -6.95
N LEU A 125 -11.78 10.80 -6.80
CA LEU A 125 -11.51 11.86 -7.77
C LEU A 125 -10.00 12.13 -7.84
N PHE A 126 -9.32 12.20 -6.70
CA PHE A 126 -7.86 12.40 -6.64
C PHE A 126 -7.12 11.28 -7.40
N LEU A 127 -7.46 10.01 -7.16
CA LEU A 127 -6.84 8.89 -7.87
C LEU A 127 -7.09 8.95 -9.38
N HIS A 128 -8.33 9.26 -9.79
CA HIS A 128 -8.68 9.39 -11.20
C HIS A 128 -7.87 10.49 -11.89
N LEU A 129 -7.71 11.66 -11.25
CA LEU A 129 -6.94 12.79 -11.80
C LEU A 129 -5.44 12.46 -11.92
N ASN A 130 -4.91 11.59 -11.08
CA ASN A 130 -3.52 11.15 -11.11
C ASN A 130 -3.31 9.88 -11.96
N GLY A 131 -4.35 9.36 -12.63
CA GLY A 131 -4.26 8.16 -13.46
C GLY A 131 -4.00 6.87 -12.68
N VAL A 132 -4.31 6.84 -11.38
CA VAL A 132 -4.08 5.69 -10.49
C VAL A 132 -5.35 4.84 -10.39
N GLU A 133 -5.25 3.55 -10.68
CA GLU A 133 -6.37 2.62 -10.57
C GLU A 133 -6.67 2.31 -9.10
N HIS A 134 -7.97 2.31 -8.74
CA HIS A 134 -8.43 1.97 -7.39
C HIS A 134 -9.01 0.55 -7.34
N SER A 135 -8.32 -0.34 -6.65
CA SER A 135 -8.78 -1.69 -6.32
C SER A 135 -9.25 -1.77 -4.87
N ARG A 136 -10.19 -2.68 -4.59
CA ARG A 136 -10.77 -2.86 -3.24
C ARG A 136 -10.67 -4.32 -2.83
N THR A 137 -10.35 -4.57 -1.56
CA THR A 137 -10.36 -5.92 -1.02
C THR A 137 -11.75 -6.55 -1.16
N LYS A 138 -11.80 -7.85 -1.52
CA LYS A 138 -13.06 -8.59 -1.58
C LYS A 138 -13.63 -8.76 -0.17
N VAL A 139 -14.95 -8.66 -0.04
CA VAL A 139 -15.66 -8.96 1.22
C VAL A 139 -15.40 -10.43 1.57
N ARG A 140 -14.76 -10.72 2.69
CA ARG A 140 -14.33 -12.05 3.19
C ARG A 140 -12.94 -12.56 2.76
N HIS A 141 -12.11 -11.77 2.10
CA HIS A 141 -10.72 -12.13 1.82
C HIS A 141 -9.76 -11.04 2.34
N PRO A 142 -9.52 -10.94 3.67
CA PRO A 142 -8.63 -9.94 4.25
C PRO A 142 -7.15 -10.13 3.88
N GLN A 143 -6.78 -11.29 3.35
CA GLN A 143 -5.38 -11.64 3.03
C GLN A 143 -4.75 -10.75 1.96
N THR A 144 -5.53 -10.07 1.13
CA THR A 144 -5.04 -9.16 0.08
C THR A 144 -4.36 -7.90 0.60
N ASN A 145 -4.55 -7.53 1.88
CA ASN A 145 -3.91 -6.37 2.50
C ASN A 145 -2.87 -6.75 3.59
N GLY A 146 -2.42 -8.00 3.58
CA GLY A 146 -1.54 -8.54 4.62
C GLY A 146 -0.21 -7.80 4.78
N SER A 147 0.34 -7.21 3.70
CA SER A 147 1.57 -6.41 3.79
C SER A 147 1.34 -5.10 4.54
N THR A 148 0.23 -4.41 4.28
CA THR A 148 -0.14 -3.17 4.99
C THR A 148 -0.47 -3.44 6.45
N GLU A 149 -1.20 -4.52 6.75
CA GLU A 149 -1.49 -4.95 8.12
C GLU A 149 -0.21 -5.25 8.89
N ARG A 150 0.75 -5.94 8.25
CA ARG A 150 2.06 -6.24 8.85
C ARG A 150 2.84 -4.96 9.14
N LEU A 151 2.87 -4.00 8.21
CA LEU A 151 3.53 -2.71 8.44
C LEU A 151 2.85 -1.96 9.59
N ASN A 152 1.52 -1.93 9.65
CA ASN A 152 0.78 -1.35 10.77
C ASN A 152 1.16 -2.00 12.10
N GLN A 153 1.30 -3.32 12.16
CA GLN A 153 1.72 -4.04 13.37
C GLN A 153 3.16 -3.69 13.77
N ILE A 154 4.08 -3.57 12.80
CA ILE A 154 5.46 -3.16 13.04
C ILE A 154 5.49 -1.76 13.66
N VAL A 155 4.82 -0.78 13.03
CA VAL A 155 4.77 0.59 13.52
C VAL A 155 4.13 0.66 14.91
N GLN A 156 3.03 -0.07 15.15
CA GLN A 156 2.40 -0.10 16.46
C GLN A 156 3.30 -0.70 17.55
N ASN A 157 3.98 -1.81 17.25
CA ASN A 157 4.74 -2.54 18.27
C ASN A 157 6.11 -1.93 18.51
N GLU A 158 6.80 -1.47 17.49
CA GLU A 158 8.19 -1.05 17.56
C GLU A 158 8.34 0.47 17.67
N PHE A 159 7.40 1.25 17.12
CA PHE A 159 7.39 2.69 17.24
C PHE A 159 6.45 3.18 18.35
N TYR A 160 5.13 3.08 18.22
CA TYR A 160 4.21 3.73 19.17
C TYR A 160 4.31 3.21 20.59
N LYS A 161 4.42 1.89 20.79
CA LYS A 161 4.56 1.31 22.14
C LYS A 161 5.84 1.78 22.84
N VAL A 162 6.87 2.10 22.09
CA VAL A 162 8.14 2.58 22.63
C VAL A 162 8.10 4.10 22.80
N ALA A 163 7.69 4.83 21.77
CA ALA A 163 7.67 6.29 21.73
C ALA A 163 6.78 6.88 22.83
N PHE A 164 5.56 6.36 22.99
CA PHE A 164 4.61 6.85 24.00
C PHE A 164 5.00 6.52 25.47
N ARG A 165 5.97 5.64 25.67
CA ARG A 165 6.55 5.38 27.01
C ARG A 165 7.71 6.31 27.32
N LYS A 166 8.42 6.78 26.30
CA LYS A 166 9.63 7.60 26.44
C LYS A 166 9.35 9.09 26.31
N ASN A 167 8.41 9.47 25.43
CA ASN A 167 8.15 10.84 25.04
C ASN A 167 6.72 11.26 25.41
N ILE A 168 6.57 12.52 25.84
CA ILE A 168 5.28 13.17 26.01
C ILE A 168 5.08 14.11 24.83
N TYR A 169 4.29 13.68 23.87
CA TYR A 169 3.96 14.48 22.69
C TYR A 169 2.90 15.53 23.01
N LYS A 170 3.07 16.72 22.50
CA LYS A 170 2.15 17.85 22.67
C LYS A 170 1.39 18.18 21.38
N THR A 171 1.94 17.77 20.23
CA THR A 171 1.37 18.00 18.90
C THR A 171 1.48 16.78 18.01
N ILE A 172 0.71 16.73 16.93
CA ILE A 172 0.78 15.69 15.91
C ILE A 172 2.11 15.77 15.15
N GLU A 173 2.62 16.96 14.93
CA GLU A 173 3.87 17.22 14.22
C GLU A 173 5.07 16.60 14.95
N GLU A 174 5.11 16.68 16.28
CA GLU A 174 6.15 16.02 17.07
C GLU A 174 6.14 14.49 16.86
N ILE A 175 4.95 13.90 16.84
CA ILE A 175 4.79 12.46 16.55
C ILE A 175 5.25 12.14 15.12
N GLN A 176 4.90 12.99 14.16
CA GLN A 176 5.24 12.79 12.76
C GLN A 176 6.76 12.82 12.53
N ILE A 177 7.49 13.71 13.19
CA ILE A 177 8.96 13.78 13.08
C ILE A 177 9.62 12.47 13.53
N ASP A 178 9.20 11.95 14.69
CA ASP A 178 9.74 10.69 15.19
C ASP A 178 9.29 9.50 14.32
N LEU A 179 8.05 9.52 13.80
CA LEU A 179 7.55 8.50 12.88
C LEU A 179 8.31 8.52 11.56
N ASP A 180 8.62 9.69 11.00
CA ASP A 180 9.40 9.81 9.78
C ASP A 180 10.79 9.18 9.97
N THR A 181 11.46 9.47 11.08
CA THR A 181 12.76 8.85 11.43
C THR A 181 12.66 7.32 11.52
N PHE A 182 11.58 6.80 12.12
CA PHE A 182 11.35 5.37 12.20
C PHE A 182 11.09 4.75 10.82
N MET A 183 10.32 5.41 9.96
CA MET A 183 10.03 4.93 8.61
C MET A 183 11.26 4.95 7.71
N ASP A 184 12.13 5.97 7.85
CA ASP A 184 13.41 6.03 7.15
C ASP A 184 14.30 4.84 7.55
N PHE A 185 14.45 4.56 8.85
CA PHE A 185 15.13 3.36 9.34
C PHE A 185 14.52 2.07 8.78
N ASN A 186 13.18 1.96 8.80
CA ASN A 186 12.48 0.77 8.28
C ASN A 186 12.76 0.52 6.79
N ASN A 187 12.87 1.59 6.00
CA ASN A 187 13.04 1.49 4.55
C ASN A 187 14.51 1.31 4.13
N THR A 188 15.47 1.90 4.86
CA THR A 188 16.88 1.97 4.43
C THR A 188 17.83 1.07 5.21
N GLU A 189 17.48 0.68 6.44
CA GLU A 189 18.39 -0.08 7.31
C GLU A 189 17.82 -1.44 7.72
N ARG A 190 16.49 -1.55 7.86
CA ARG A 190 15.85 -2.79 8.27
C ARG A 190 15.78 -3.78 7.12
N THR A 191 16.38 -4.96 7.31
CA THR A 191 16.28 -6.05 6.33
C THR A 191 14.89 -6.68 6.33
N ASN A 192 14.35 -6.96 5.16
CA ASN A 192 13.04 -7.58 4.97
C ASN A 192 13.19 -8.97 4.34
N GLN A 193 12.57 -9.99 4.96
CA GLN A 193 12.55 -11.36 4.46
C GLN A 193 11.45 -11.61 3.41
N GLY A 194 10.72 -10.58 2.98
CA GLY A 194 9.71 -10.68 1.94
C GLY A 194 10.25 -11.21 0.62
N LYS A 195 9.35 -11.74 -0.21
CA LYS A 195 9.66 -12.45 -1.47
C LYS A 195 10.63 -11.68 -2.39
N HIS A 196 10.51 -10.36 -2.46
CA HIS A 196 11.32 -9.52 -3.36
C HIS A 196 12.57 -8.94 -2.69
N CYS A 197 12.55 -8.68 -1.39
CA CYS A 197 13.72 -8.16 -0.66
C CYS A 197 14.77 -9.24 -0.36
N GLN A 198 14.36 -10.48 -0.06
CA GLN A 198 15.27 -11.61 0.21
C GLN A 198 16.39 -11.30 1.21
N GLY A 199 16.05 -10.62 2.30
CA GLY A 199 17.03 -10.21 3.31
C GLY A 199 17.74 -8.88 3.04
N ARG A 200 17.39 -8.16 1.99
CA ARG A 200 17.86 -6.78 1.73
C ARG A 200 16.88 -5.77 2.33
N THR A 201 17.27 -4.52 2.33
CA THR A 201 16.41 -3.38 2.67
C THR A 201 15.41 -3.10 1.53
N PRO A 202 14.26 -2.44 1.80
CA PRO A 202 13.32 -2.00 0.77
C PRO A 202 13.91 -1.01 -0.25
N ILE A 203 14.84 -0.16 0.20
CA ILE A 203 15.58 0.83 -0.60
C ILE A 203 17.06 0.50 -0.57
#